data_17298d011b51c87ad0134ebf87ea2551
#
_entry.id   17298d011b51c87ad0134ebf87ea2551
#
_cell.length_a   1.000
_cell.length_b   1.000
_cell.length_c   1.000
_cell.angle_alpha   90.00
_cell.angle_beta   90.00
_cell.angle_gamma   90.00
#
_symmetry.space_group_name_H-M   'P 1'
#
loop_
_entity.id
_entity.type
_entity.pdbx_description
1 polymer ?
#
loop_
_entity_poly.entity_id
_entity_poly.type
_entity_poly.pdbx_seq_one_letter_code
_entity_poly.pdbx_strand_id
1 'polypeptide(L)' 'MRFGSMPTYLITVVNHEFAVEDEEEHPDADAAVEQALKGALALGSEAVLAGKTFFGAEVVVSDGNRHQRYMVAIGATPLK' A
#
# COMPACT_ATOMS: atom_id res chain seq x y z
N MET A 1 -7.77 29.56 -16.19
CA MET A 1 -6.86 28.54 -16.53
C MET A 1 -6.55 27.62 -15.41
N ARG A 2 -6.46 26.37 -15.70
CA ARG A 2 -6.25 25.43 -14.70
C ARG A 2 -4.88 24.82 -14.83
N PHE A 3 -4.15 24.83 -13.75
CA PHE A 3 -2.87 24.20 -13.75
C PHE A 3 -3.07 22.78 -13.31
N GLY A 4 -2.52 21.90 -14.04
CA GLY A 4 -2.77 20.52 -13.94
C GLY A 4 -2.98 20.03 -12.54
N SER A 5 -4.20 19.70 -12.21
CA SER A 5 -4.42 18.96 -10.99
C SER A 5 -3.94 17.56 -11.25
N MET A 6 -3.36 16.97 -10.21
CA MET A 6 -2.92 15.60 -10.31
C MET A 6 -4.13 14.68 -10.25
N PRO A 7 -4.05 13.55 -10.93
CA PRO A 7 -5.13 12.56 -10.80
C PRO A 7 -5.26 12.06 -9.38
N THR A 8 -6.48 11.65 -9.03
CA THR A 8 -6.77 11.07 -7.75
C THR A 8 -6.77 9.56 -7.86
N TYR A 9 -6.14 8.92 -6.90
CA TYR A 9 -6.06 7.47 -6.85
C TYR A 9 -6.70 6.97 -5.56
N LEU A 10 -7.43 5.89 -5.68
CA LEU A 10 -7.96 5.19 -4.51
C LEU A 10 -6.98 4.09 -4.15
N ILE A 11 -6.49 4.14 -2.93
CA ILE A 11 -5.50 3.19 -2.45
C ILE A 11 -6.12 2.39 -1.33
N THR A 12 -6.08 1.07 -1.46
CA THR A 12 -6.64 0.16 -0.47
C THR A 12 -5.56 -0.79 -0.01
N VAL A 13 -5.44 -0.96 1.30
CA VAL A 13 -4.52 -1.93 1.90
C VAL A 13 -5.36 -2.84 2.78
N VAL A 14 -5.36 -4.12 2.45
CA VAL A 14 -6.25 -5.09 3.10
C VAL A 14 -5.47 -6.32 3.54
N ASN A 15 -5.69 -6.74 4.77
CA ASN A 15 -5.30 -8.07 5.19
C ASN A 15 -6.39 -8.62 6.11
N HIS A 16 -6.14 -9.76 6.76
CA HIS A 16 -7.17 -10.41 7.56
C HIS A 16 -7.53 -9.63 8.83
N GLU A 17 -6.74 -8.61 9.19
CA GLU A 17 -6.97 -7.85 10.42
C GLU A 17 -7.58 -6.48 10.16
N PHE A 18 -7.34 -5.91 8.98
CA PHE A 18 -7.82 -4.56 8.72
C PHE A 18 -8.00 -4.31 7.23
N ALA A 19 -8.73 -3.25 6.95
CA ALA A 19 -8.84 -2.70 5.60
C ALA A 19 -8.76 -1.19 5.74
N VAL A 20 -7.84 -0.59 4.99
CA VAL A 20 -7.64 0.85 4.99
C VAL A 20 -7.83 1.34 3.56
N GLU A 21 -8.58 2.41 3.41
CA GLU A 21 -8.87 2.97 2.10
C GLU A 21 -8.64 4.47 2.17
N ASP A 22 -7.96 5.01 1.17
CA ASP A 22 -7.60 6.41 1.16
C ASP A 22 -7.57 6.93 -0.26
N GLU A 23 -7.93 8.20 -0.43
CA GLU A 23 -7.83 8.87 -1.72
C GLU A 23 -6.65 9.81 -1.68
N GLU A 24 -5.77 9.73 -2.67
CA GLU A 24 -4.56 10.52 -2.72
C GLU A 24 -4.33 11.03 -4.13
N GLU A 25 -3.76 12.22 -4.22
CA GLU A 25 -3.38 12.78 -5.51
C GLU A 25 -1.91 12.49 -5.77
N HIS A 26 -1.61 12.03 -6.97
CA HIS A 26 -0.25 11.73 -7.38
C HIS A 26 -0.08 12.12 -8.84
N PRO A 27 1.14 12.46 -9.27
CA PRO A 27 1.34 12.88 -10.66
C PRO A 27 1.08 11.77 -11.66
N ASP A 28 1.30 10.52 -11.29
CA ASP A 28 1.04 9.39 -12.17
C ASP A 28 0.87 8.12 -11.36
N ALA A 29 0.55 7.04 -12.06
CA ALA A 29 0.29 5.76 -11.40
C ALA A 29 1.53 5.21 -10.69
N ASP A 30 2.70 5.40 -11.28
CA ASP A 30 3.92 4.88 -10.66
C ASP A 30 4.18 5.55 -9.31
N ALA A 31 3.95 6.86 -9.21
CA ALA A 31 4.11 7.57 -7.94
C ALA A 31 3.09 7.07 -6.92
N ALA A 32 1.84 6.84 -7.37
CA ALA A 32 0.80 6.34 -6.47
C ALA A 32 1.17 4.95 -5.95
N VAL A 33 1.64 4.07 -6.82
CA VAL A 33 2.05 2.71 -6.44
C VAL A 33 3.21 2.77 -5.46
N GLU A 34 4.21 3.60 -5.73
CA GLU A 34 5.36 3.71 -4.85
C GLU A 34 4.94 4.12 -3.44
N GLN A 35 4.08 5.12 -3.33
CA GLN A 35 3.61 5.57 -2.02
C GLN A 35 2.77 4.52 -1.32
N ALA A 36 1.92 3.83 -2.08
CA ALA A 36 1.10 2.77 -1.51
C ALA A 36 1.95 1.64 -0.96
N LEU A 37 2.98 1.23 -1.70
CA LEU A 37 3.87 0.17 -1.25
C LEU A 37 4.69 0.61 -0.05
N LYS A 38 5.16 1.85 -0.03
CA LYS A 38 5.88 2.37 1.14
C LYS A 38 5.02 2.31 2.39
N GLY A 39 3.75 2.70 2.27
CA GLY A 39 2.84 2.65 3.40
C GLY A 39 2.61 1.24 3.90
N ALA A 40 2.40 0.30 2.99
CA ALA A 40 2.18 -1.10 3.36
C ALA A 40 3.43 -1.70 4.00
N LEU A 41 4.62 -1.37 3.46
CA LEU A 41 5.87 -1.85 4.04
C LEU A 41 6.10 -1.29 5.43
N ALA A 42 5.72 -0.03 5.67
CA ALA A 42 5.84 0.56 6.99
C ALA A 42 4.95 -0.16 8.00
N LEU A 43 3.71 -0.47 7.60
CA LEU A 43 2.82 -1.23 8.46
C LEU A 43 3.38 -2.61 8.77
N GLY A 44 3.93 -3.27 7.75
CA GLY A 44 4.51 -4.60 7.91
C GLY A 44 5.73 -4.57 8.80
N SER A 45 6.56 -3.55 8.66
CA SER A 45 7.75 -3.41 9.51
C SER A 45 7.34 -3.25 10.98
N GLU A 46 6.32 -2.43 11.25
CA GLU A 46 5.84 -2.26 12.61
C GLU A 46 5.30 -3.57 13.18
N ALA A 47 4.57 -4.32 12.37
CA ALA A 47 4.01 -5.58 12.82
C ALA A 47 5.11 -6.57 13.20
N VAL A 48 6.14 -6.66 12.36
CA VAL A 48 7.25 -7.58 12.61
C VAL A 48 8.04 -7.14 13.85
N LEU A 49 8.28 -5.84 14.00
CA LEU A 49 8.99 -5.34 15.17
C LEU A 49 8.18 -5.54 16.46
N ALA A 50 6.85 -5.60 16.33
CA ALA A 50 5.99 -5.87 17.47
C ALA A 50 5.89 -7.36 17.81
N GLY A 51 6.59 -8.23 17.09
CA GLY A 51 6.68 -9.63 17.42
C GLY A 51 5.99 -10.58 16.45
N LYS A 52 5.36 -10.08 15.40
CA LYS A 52 4.76 -10.98 14.41
C LYS A 52 5.84 -11.57 13.52
N THR A 53 5.69 -12.84 13.20
CA THR A 53 6.67 -13.49 12.33
C THR A 53 6.36 -13.26 10.86
N PHE A 54 5.14 -12.83 10.55
CA PHE A 54 4.74 -12.63 9.17
C PHE A 54 3.68 -11.54 9.07
N PHE A 55 3.82 -10.72 8.05
CA PHE A 55 2.80 -9.73 7.68
C PHE A 55 2.55 -9.85 6.18
N GLY A 56 1.30 -9.97 5.79
CA GLY A 56 0.90 -9.97 4.38
C GLY A 56 -0.29 -9.06 4.18
N ALA A 57 -0.30 -8.33 3.07
CA ALA A 57 -1.41 -7.44 2.76
C ALA A 57 -1.53 -7.30 1.25
N GLU A 58 -2.75 -7.14 0.78
CA GLU A 58 -3.00 -6.81 -0.61
C GLU A 58 -3.11 -5.30 -0.73
N VAL A 59 -2.40 -4.74 -1.69
CA VAL A 59 -2.45 -3.31 -1.98
C VAL A 59 -3.08 -3.13 -3.35
N VAL A 60 -4.11 -2.30 -3.43
CA VAL A 60 -4.78 -1.99 -4.69
C VAL A 60 -4.69 -0.50 -4.92
N VAL A 61 -4.25 -0.13 -6.12
CA VAL A 61 -4.19 1.26 -6.55
C VAL A 61 -5.07 1.41 -7.77
N SER A 62 -6.08 2.27 -7.67
CA SER A 62 -7.07 2.44 -8.72
C SER A 62 -7.23 3.90 -9.10
N ASP A 63 -7.29 4.16 -10.40
CA ASP A 63 -7.57 5.51 -10.89
C ASP A 63 -9.01 5.65 -11.40
N GLY A 64 -9.85 4.65 -11.13
CA GLY A 64 -11.22 4.63 -11.59
C GLY A 64 -11.41 3.79 -12.85
N ASN A 65 -10.36 3.62 -13.64
CA ASN A 65 -10.42 2.84 -14.87
C ASN A 65 -9.53 1.61 -14.81
N ARG A 66 -8.42 1.71 -14.10
CA ARG A 66 -7.43 0.64 -14.03
C ARG A 66 -7.13 0.34 -12.59
N HIS A 67 -6.89 -0.94 -12.31
CA HIS A 67 -6.55 -1.40 -10.98
C HIS A 67 -5.21 -2.10 -11.04
N GLN A 68 -4.30 -1.70 -10.18
CA GLN A 68 -3.03 -2.40 -10.02
C GLN A 68 -3.02 -3.02 -8.64
N ARG A 69 -2.71 -4.30 -8.58
CA ARG A 69 -2.78 -5.07 -7.34
C ARG A 69 -1.42 -5.66 -7.03
N TYR A 70 -1.06 -5.58 -5.76
CA TYR A 70 0.22 -6.09 -5.29
C TYR A 70 0.02 -6.85 -4.01
N MET A 71 0.84 -7.86 -3.79
CA MET A 71 0.92 -8.52 -2.49
C MET A 71 2.22 -8.07 -1.84
N VAL A 72 2.10 -7.49 -0.64
CA VAL A 72 3.26 -7.10 0.16
C VAL A 72 3.39 -8.12 1.29
N ALA A 73 4.57 -8.69 1.45
CA ALA A 73 4.80 -9.69 2.48
C ALA A 73 6.15 -9.42 3.14
N ILE A 74 6.16 -9.44 4.46
CA ILE A 74 7.37 -9.27 5.27
C ILE A 74 7.35 -10.32 6.36
N GLY A 75 8.50 -10.89 6.63
CA GLY A 75 8.60 -11.87 7.69
C GLY A 75 9.93 -11.78 8.39
N ALA A 76 9.95 -12.22 9.64
CA ALA A 76 11.19 -12.37 10.40
C ALA A 76 11.04 -13.59 11.28
N THR A 77 11.96 -14.53 11.14
CA THR A 77 11.94 -15.78 11.88
C THR A 77 13.28 -15.99 12.54
N PRO A 78 13.30 -16.27 13.84
CA PRO A 78 14.58 -16.55 14.50
C PRO A 78 15.23 -17.79 13.91
N LEU A 79 16.54 -17.71 13.75
CA LEU A 79 17.33 -18.87 13.35
C LEU A 79 18.10 -19.37 14.54
N LYS A 80 18.29 -20.65 14.57
CA LYS A 80 19.05 -21.26 15.68
C LYS A 80 20.51 -21.33 15.37
#